data_b8c96102e75967642cc710d03eb18eb3
#
_entry.id   b8c96102e75967642cc710d03eb18eb3
#
_cell.length_a   1.000
_cell.length_b   1.000
_cell.length_c   1.000
_cell.angle_alpha   90.00
_cell.angle_beta   90.00
_cell.angle_gamma   90.00
#
_symmetry.space_group_name_H-M   'P 1'
#
loop_
_entity.id
_entity.type
_entity.pdbx_description
1 polymer ?
#
loop_
_entity_poly.entity_id
_entity_poly.type
_entity_poly.pdbx_seq_one_letter_code
_entity_poly.pdbx_strand_id
1 'polypeptide(L)'
;CGPSHALMDFKVKALPRAEFDQWVEKMKNAKPVASTDPVVQRGEEIFNKSCIGCHAVTPIDGRPEQARLAPNLGNFADRSRIAGILEHNEENLKAWLKDPEKIKPGNKMTDTYPALSDEELEALTKYLMTLSVE
;
A
#
# COMPACT_ATOMS: atom_id res chain seq x y z
N CYS A 1 -5.17 17.03 14.94
CA CYS A 1 -5.20 16.44 13.62
C CYS A 1 -6.21 15.28 13.48
N GLY A 2 -6.90 14.86 14.55
CA GLY A 2 -7.97 13.87 14.48
C GLY A 2 -7.87 12.73 15.50
N PRO A 3 -8.84 11.78 15.44
CA PRO A 3 -8.96 10.70 16.44
C PRO A 3 -7.70 9.82 16.58
N SER A 4 -6.93 9.67 15.51
CA SER A 4 -5.71 8.85 15.48
C SER A 4 -4.42 9.64 15.75
N HIS A 5 -4.50 10.82 16.36
CA HIS A 5 -3.31 11.65 16.65
C HIS A 5 -2.21 10.88 17.40
N ALA A 6 -2.56 10.07 18.38
CA ALA A 6 -1.61 9.26 19.15
C ALA A 6 -0.93 8.13 18.32
N LEU A 7 -1.42 7.85 17.12
CA LEU A 7 -0.91 6.82 16.22
C LEU A 7 -0.08 7.39 15.06
N MET A 8 0.42 8.62 15.18
CA MET A 8 1.13 9.34 14.11
C MET A 8 2.65 9.21 14.18
N ASP A 9 3.20 8.32 14.96
CA ASP A 9 4.63 8.07 14.99
C ASP A 9 5.14 7.56 13.63
N PHE A 10 6.40 7.84 13.33
CA PHE A 10 7.05 7.39 12.10
C PHE A 10 8.53 7.08 12.35
N LYS A 11 9.12 6.30 11.45
CA LYS A 11 10.54 5.94 11.52
C LYS A 11 11.33 6.73 10.49
N VAL A 12 12.51 7.19 10.88
CA VAL A 12 13.52 7.74 9.97
C VAL A 12 14.68 6.78 9.89
N LYS A 13 15.05 6.37 8.68
CA LYS A 13 16.22 5.53 8.42
C LYS A 13 17.27 6.36 7.68
N ALA A 14 18.39 6.62 8.32
CA ALA A 14 19.54 7.22 7.68
C ALA A 14 20.37 6.14 6.98
N LEU A 15 20.79 6.41 5.75
CA LEU A 15 21.61 5.51 4.94
C LEU A 15 22.89 6.23 4.51
N PRO A 16 24.01 5.51 4.30
CA PRO A 16 25.16 6.05 3.56
C PRO A 16 24.70 6.59 2.21
N ARG A 17 25.34 7.66 1.72
CA ARG A 17 24.93 8.37 0.50
C ARG A 17 24.76 7.43 -0.71
N ALA A 18 25.69 6.52 -0.91
CA ALA A 18 25.62 5.59 -2.04
C ALA A 18 24.42 4.65 -1.96
N GLU A 19 24.09 4.15 -0.77
CA GLU A 19 22.90 3.29 -0.56
C GLU A 19 21.60 4.08 -0.75
N PHE A 20 21.56 5.33 -0.28
CA PHE A 20 20.42 6.22 -0.49
C PHE A 20 20.19 6.49 -1.99
N ASP A 21 21.25 6.80 -2.73
CA ASP A 21 21.16 7.05 -4.17
C ASP A 21 20.68 5.80 -4.93
N GLN A 22 21.15 4.60 -4.56
CA GLN A 22 20.66 3.34 -5.12
C GLN A 22 19.17 3.13 -4.82
N TRP A 23 18.73 3.38 -3.59
CA TRP A 23 17.33 3.30 -3.21
C TRP A 23 16.47 4.29 -4.03
N VAL A 24 16.95 5.52 -4.22
CA VAL A 24 16.25 6.52 -5.04
C VAL A 24 16.08 6.03 -6.48
N GLU A 25 17.12 5.43 -7.09
CA GLU A 25 17.01 4.88 -8.44
C GLU A 25 16.06 3.69 -8.53
N LYS A 26 16.04 2.80 -7.55
CA LYS A 26 15.04 1.72 -7.47
C LYS A 26 13.62 2.29 -7.40
N MET A 27 13.40 3.30 -6.55
CA MET A 27 12.09 3.95 -6.41
C MET A 27 11.62 4.63 -7.69
N LYS A 28 12.52 5.30 -8.44
CA LYS A 28 12.22 5.93 -9.74
C LYS A 28 11.80 4.91 -10.81
N ASN A 29 12.27 3.68 -10.70
CA ASN A 29 12.01 2.61 -11.65
C ASN A 29 10.97 1.59 -11.14
N ALA A 30 10.33 1.87 -10.02
CA ALA A 30 9.32 0.99 -9.44
C ALA A 30 8.17 0.71 -10.42
N LYS A 31 7.85 -0.55 -10.61
CA LYS A 31 6.70 -0.99 -11.42
C LYS A 31 6.23 -2.35 -10.94
N PRO A 32 4.92 -2.62 -10.97
CA PRO A 32 4.40 -3.95 -10.71
C PRO A 32 5.04 -4.98 -11.65
N VAL A 33 5.38 -6.13 -11.11
CA VAL A 33 5.88 -7.27 -11.89
C VAL A 33 4.71 -8.17 -12.25
N ALA A 34 4.57 -8.50 -13.53
CA ALA A 34 3.53 -9.43 -13.96
C ALA A 34 3.74 -10.80 -13.28
N SER A 35 2.66 -11.34 -12.72
CA SER A 35 2.66 -12.64 -12.05
C SER A 35 1.90 -13.68 -12.87
N THR A 36 2.37 -14.92 -12.85
CA THR A 36 1.64 -16.08 -13.41
C THR A 36 0.75 -16.75 -12.37
N ASP A 37 0.83 -16.34 -11.10
CA ASP A 37 -0.04 -16.85 -10.03
C ASP A 37 -1.46 -16.31 -10.20
N PRO A 38 -2.48 -17.16 -10.39
CA PRO A 38 -3.86 -16.71 -10.55
C PRO A 38 -4.40 -15.91 -9.36
N VAL A 39 -3.93 -16.20 -8.15
CA VAL A 39 -4.34 -15.48 -6.94
C VAL A 39 -3.82 -14.06 -6.96
N VAL A 40 -2.55 -13.86 -7.35
CA VAL A 40 -1.93 -12.53 -7.49
C VAL A 40 -2.61 -11.75 -8.62
N GLN A 41 -2.88 -12.39 -9.76
CA GLN A 41 -3.60 -11.76 -10.88
C GLN A 41 -5.00 -11.30 -10.45
N ARG A 42 -5.72 -12.11 -9.69
CA ARG A 42 -7.01 -11.72 -9.13
C ARG A 42 -6.89 -10.53 -8.17
N GLY A 43 -5.84 -10.50 -7.37
CA GLY A 43 -5.53 -9.35 -6.49
C GLY A 43 -5.27 -8.07 -7.27
N GLU A 44 -4.53 -8.16 -8.37
CA GLU A 44 -4.29 -7.03 -9.28
C GLU A 44 -5.59 -6.50 -9.91
N GLU A 45 -6.50 -7.39 -10.34
CA GLU A 45 -7.81 -6.99 -10.85
C GLU A 45 -8.63 -6.23 -9.81
N ILE A 46 -8.65 -6.71 -8.55
CA ILE A 46 -9.34 -6.05 -7.45
C ILE A 46 -8.73 -4.67 -7.19
N PHE A 47 -7.40 -4.59 -7.16
CA PHE A 47 -6.68 -3.33 -6.99
C PHE A 47 -7.05 -2.32 -8.09
N ASN A 48 -6.99 -2.73 -9.34
CA ASN A 48 -7.31 -1.88 -10.49
C ASN A 48 -8.79 -1.45 -10.53
N LYS A 49 -9.67 -2.22 -9.93
CA LYS A 49 -11.11 -1.88 -9.84
C LYS A 49 -11.41 -0.91 -8.68
N SER A 50 -10.77 -1.10 -7.52
CA SER A 50 -11.24 -0.48 -6.27
C SER A 50 -10.21 0.41 -5.56
N CYS A 51 -8.93 0.31 -5.92
CA CYS A 51 -7.85 0.96 -5.17
C CYS A 51 -7.07 1.98 -6.01
N ILE A 52 -6.90 1.73 -7.31
CA ILE A 52 -6.10 2.56 -8.22
C ILE A 52 -6.62 4.00 -8.34
N GLY A 53 -7.90 4.22 -8.05
CA GLY A 53 -8.48 5.56 -8.05
C GLY A 53 -7.84 6.51 -7.02
N CYS A 54 -7.33 5.98 -5.91
CA CYS A 54 -6.69 6.72 -4.84
C CYS A 54 -5.18 6.44 -4.73
N HIS A 55 -4.75 5.20 -4.95
CA HIS A 55 -3.37 4.77 -4.85
C HIS A 55 -2.70 4.63 -6.23
N ALA A 56 -1.43 5.03 -6.32
CA ALA A 56 -0.56 4.69 -7.45
C ALA A 56 0.37 3.52 -7.05
N VAL A 57 0.89 2.80 -8.06
CA VAL A 57 1.89 1.74 -7.89
C VAL A 57 3.12 1.96 -8.79
N THR A 58 3.16 3.10 -9.48
CA THR A 58 4.28 3.54 -10.32
C THR A 58 4.78 4.90 -9.85
N PRO A 59 6.06 5.24 -10.06
CA PRO A 59 6.62 6.52 -9.61
C PRO A 59 5.99 7.72 -10.31
N ILE A 60 5.55 7.54 -11.55
CA ILE A 60 4.84 8.58 -12.30
C ILE A 60 3.34 8.35 -12.11
N ASP A 61 2.73 9.17 -11.26
CA ASP A 61 1.30 9.21 -11.09
C ASP A 61 0.71 10.22 -12.09
N GLY A 62 0.10 9.71 -13.15
CA GLY A 62 -0.50 10.53 -14.21
C GLY A 62 -1.79 11.25 -13.80
N ARG A 63 -2.28 11.03 -12.56
CA ARG A 63 -3.47 11.71 -12.06
C ARG A 63 -3.17 13.16 -11.68
N PRO A 64 -4.15 14.07 -11.80
CA PRO A 64 -4.02 15.42 -11.26
C PRO A 64 -3.64 15.40 -9.77
N GLU A 65 -2.88 16.39 -9.31
CA GLU A 65 -2.44 16.47 -7.92
C GLU A 65 -3.60 16.36 -6.92
N GLN A 66 -4.72 16.98 -7.23
CA GLN A 66 -5.95 16.96 -6.41
C GLN A 66 -6.59 15.57 -6.28
N ALA A 67 -6.27 14.64 -7.21
CA ALA A 67 -6.76 13.26 -7.18
C ALA A 67 -5.78 12.28 -6.50
N ARG A 68 -4.61 12.75 -6.07
CA ARG A 68 -3.60 11.95 -5.36
C ARG A 68 -3.90 11.92 -3.87
N LEU A 69 -4.99 11.25 -3.49
CA LEU A 69 -5.55 11.28 -2.13
C LEU A 69 -4.87 10.33 -1.16
N ALA A 70 -4.09 9.37 -1.67
CA ALA A 70 -3.51 8.27 -0.89
C ALA A 70 -2.04 8.05 -1.25
N PRO A 71 -1.23 7.41 -0.36
CA PRO A 71 0.17 7.16 -0.64
C PRO A 71 0.37 6.22 -1.83
N ASN A 72 1.47 6.43 -2.56
CA ASN A 72 1.94 5.51 -3.59
C ASN A 72 2.36 4.18 -2.95
N LEU A 73 1.92 3.05 -3.50
CA LEU A 73 2.17 1.71 -2.97
C LEU A 73 3.22 0.93 -3.76
N GLY A 74 3.96 1.54 -4.68
CA GLY A 74 4.94 0.87 -5.54
C GLY A 74 6.07 0.14 -4.79
N ASN A 75 6.32 0.47 -3.52
CA ASN A 75 7.25 -0.21 -2.62
C ASN A 75 6.55 -0.73 -1.36
N PHE A 76 5.28 -1.10 -1.46
CA PHE A 76 4.51 -1.47 -0.28
C PHE A 76 5.11 -2.65 0.47
N ALA A 77 5.55 -3.69 -0.23
CA ALA A 77 6.13 -4.89 0.37
C ALA A 77 7.44 -4.64 1.15
N ASP A 78 8.15 -3.56 0.83
CA ASP A 78 9.43 -3.22 1.49
C ASP A 78 9.24 -2.39 2.77
N ARG A 79 8.02 -2.02 3.11
CA ARG A 79 7.73 -1.20 4.29
C ARG A 79 7.73 -2.03 5.55
N SER A 80 8.16 -1.43 6.65
CA SER A 80 8.17 -2.08 7.96
C SER A 80 6.82 -2.02 8.68
N ARG A 81 5.89 -1.16 8.22
CA ARG A 81 4.58 -0.96 8.84
C ARG A 81 3.47 -0.79 7.81
N ILE A 82 2.26 -1.22 8.18
CA ILE A 82 1.01 -0.99 7.45
C ILE A 82 0.27 0.16 8.11
N ALA A 83 -0.22 1.11 7.33
CA ALA A 83 -0.93 2.31 7.78
C ALA A 83 -0.16 3.14 8.83
N GLY A 84 1.14 2.95 8.94
CA GLY A 84 2.02 3.58 9.91
C GLY A 84 2.03 2.94 11.29
N ILE A 85 1.12 2.04 11.62
CA ILE A 85 0.88 1.53 12.99
C ILE A 85 0.99 0.02 13.16
N LEU A 86 0.58 -0.78 12.17
CA LEU A 86 0.63 -2.24 12.26
C LEU A 86 1.98 -2.78 11.81
N GLU A 87 2.40 -3.90 12.40
CA GLU A 87 3.50 -4.70 11.87
C GLU A 87 3.19 -5.18 10.46
N HIS A 88 4.19 -5.17 9.57
CA HIS A 88 4.02 -5.53 8.16
C HIS A 88 4.00 -7.05 7.99
N ASN A 89 2.81 -7.61 7.94
CA ASN A 89 2.54 -9.02 7.64
C ASN A 89 1.17 -9.17 6.97
N GLU A 90 0.91 -10.34 6.39
CA GLU A 90 -0.32 -10.61 5.66
C GLU A 90 -1.57 -10.56 6.54
N GLU A 91 -1.49 -11.03 7.78
CA GLU A 91 -2.62 -11.02 8.72
C GLU A 91 -3.06 -9.59 9.03
N ASN A 92 -2.11 -8.73 9.38
CA ASN A 92 -2.38 -7.33 9.65
C ASN A 92 -2.86 -6.57 8.41
N LEU A 93 -2.35 -6.93 7.23
CA LEU A 93 -2.83 -6.33 5.98
C LEU A 93 -4.28 -6.70 5.70
N LYS A 94 -4.67 -7.96 5.87
CA LYS A 94 -6.07 -8.40 5.76
C LYS A 94 -6.96 -7.69 6.76
N ALA A 95 -6.52 -7.56 8.00
CA ALA A 95 -7.26 -6.84 9.04
C ALA A 95 -7.47 -5.36 8.67
N TRP A 96 -6.41 -4.69 8.18
CA TRP A 96 -6.48 -3.31 7.69
C TRP A 96 -7.46 -3.16 6.52
N LEU A 97 -7.37 -4.02 5.51
CA LEU A 97 -8.23 -3.98 4.33
C LEU A 97 -9.69 -4.32 4.66
N LYS A 98 -9.93 -5.11 5.70
CA LYS A 98 -11.27 -5.50 6.13
C LYS A 98 -11.99 -4.38 6.89
N ASP A 99 -11.30 -3.69 7.78
CA ASP A 99 -11.89 -2.64 8.62
C ASP A 99 -10.83 -1.60 9.04
N PRO A 100 -10.52 -0.64 8.14
CA PRO A 100 -9.54 0.40 8.45
C PRO A 100 -9.95 1.31 9.62
N GLU A 101 -11.27 1.55 9.80
CA GLU A 101 -11.78 2.41 10.86
C GLU A 101 -11.52 1.85 12.24
N LYS A 102 -11.68 0.54 12.42
CA LYS A 102 -11.39 -0.15 13.69
C LYS A 102 -9.92 -0.02 14.11
N ILE A 103 -9.03 -0.02 13.12
CA ILE A 103 -7.57 0.01 13.36
C ILE A 103 -7.07 1.45 13.52
N LYS A 104 -7.54 2.36 12.69
CA LYS A 104 -7.12 3.76 12.67
C LYS A 104 -8.33 4.68 12.51
N PRO A 105 -9.04 4.97 13.59
CA PRO A 105 -10.25 5.78 13.55
C PRO A 105 -10.03 7.14 12.88
N GLY A 106 -10.98 7.53 12.02
CA GLY A 106 -10.94 8.80 11.29
C GLY A 106 -9.99 8.80 10.10
N ASN A 107 -9.51 7.62 9.64
CA ASN A 107 -8.75 7.53 8.40
C ASN A 107 -9.64 7.79 7.17
N LYS A 108 -9.03 8.26 6.07
CA LYS A 108 -9.77 8.60 4.84
C LYS A 108 -10.03 7.41 3.91
N MET A 109 -9.54 6.23 4.24
CA MET A 109 -9.72 5.03 3.42
C MET A 109 -11.03 4.29 3.75
N THR A 110 -11.59 4.54 4.94
CA THR A 110 -12.86 3.96 5.39
C THR A 110 -13.98 4.27 4.41
N ASP A 111 -14.79 3.27 4.07
CA ASP A 111 -15.96 3.36 3.18
C ASP A 111 -15.67 3.84 1.75
N THR A 112 -14.41 3.78 1.30
CA THR A 112 -14.05 4.19 -0.07
C THR A 112 -14.07 3.06 -1.10
N TYR A 113 -14.26 1.82 -0.67
CA TYR A 113 -14.36 0.62 -1.51
C TYR A 113 -15.39 -0.36 -0.92
N PRO A 114 -15.98 -1.25 -1.75
CA PRO A 114 -16.95 -2.22 -1.27
C PRO A 114 -16.31 -3.23 -0.31
N ALA A 115 -17.12 -3.83 0.56
CA ALA A 115 -16.68 -4.91 1.43
C ALA A 115 -16.09 -6.07 0.59
N LEU A 116 -14.93 -6.56 1.01
CA LEU A 116 -14.19 -7.64 0.36
C LEU A 116 -14.50 -8.97 1.03
N SER A 117 -14.71 -10.02 0.23
CA SER A 117 -14.79 -11.38 0.73
C SER A 117 -13.44 -11.86 1.26
N ASP A 118 -13.40 -12.95 2.02
CA ASP A 118 -12.15 -13.52 2.52
C ASP A 118 -11.21 -13.94 1.37
N GLU A 119 -11.77 -14.44 0.26
CA GLU A 119 -11.00 -14.77 -0.96
C GLU A 119 -10.43 -13.52 -1.63
N GLU A 120 -11.21 -12.44 -1.70
CA GLU A 120 -10.76 -11.16 -2.25
C GLU A 120 -9.70 -10.51 -1.36
N LEU A 121 -9.83 -10.59 -0.04
CA LEU A 121 -8.81 -10.14 0.91
C LEU A 121 -7.51 -10.90 0.75
N GLU A 122 -7.58 -12.23 0.57
CA GLU A 122 -6.40 -13.06 0.30
C GLU A 122 -5.72 -12.64 -1.00
N ALA A 123 -6.47 -12.54 -2.09
CA ALA A 123 -5.94 -12.19 -3.40
C ALA A 123 -5.31 -10.80 -3.42
N LEU A 124 -5.99 -9.79 -2.88
CA LEU A 124 -5.48 -8.42 -2.79
C LEU A 124 -4.23 -8.34 -1.91
N THR A 125 -4.21 -9.06 -0.80
CA THR A 125 -3.04 -9.17 0.08
C THR A 125 -1.84 -9.74 -0.67
N LYS A 126 -2.01 -10.85 -1.38
CA LYS A 126 -0.94 -11.46 -2.18
C LYS A 126 -0.40 -10.51 -3.24
N TYR A 127 -1.26 -9.81 -3.95
CA TYR A 127 -0.82 -8.80 -4.92
C TYR A 127 -0.02 -7.68 -4.27
N LEU A 128 -0.52 -7.06 -3.20
CA LEU A 128 0.16 -5.95 -2.52
C LEU A 128 1.54 -6.36 -1.99
N MET A 129 1.69 -7.62 -1.55
CA MET A 129 2.97 -8.17 -1.09
C MET A 129 3.97 -8.44 -2.23
N THR A 130 3.57 -8.28 -3.50
CA THR A 130 4.51 -8.31 -4.64
C THR A 130 5.07 -6.93 -5.01
N LEU A 131 4.51 -5.85 -4.45
CA LEU A 131 4.91 -4.48 -4.77
C LEU A 131 6.21 -4.10 -4.03
N SER A 132 7.33 -4.52 -4.57
CA SER A 132 8.68 -4.33 -4.04
C SER A 132 9.60 -3.65 -5.07
N VAL A 133 10.57 -2.91 -4.58
CA VAL A 133 11.70 -2.35 -5.36
C VAL A 133 13.05 -2.94 -4.92
N GLU A 134 13.02 -3.80 -3.89
CA GLU A 134 14.20 -4.49 -3.36
C GLU A 134 14.61 -5.73 -4.18
#